data_22ec2ba9c150a753351e5ee6202e2878
#
_entry.id   22ec2ba9c150a753351e5ee6202e2878
#
_cell.length_a   1.000
_cell.length_b   1.000
_cell.length_c   1.000
_cell.angle_alpha   90.00
_cell.angle_beta   90.00
_cell.angle_gamma   90.00
#
_symmetry.space_group_name_H-M   'P 1'
#
loop_
_entity.id
_entity.type
_entity.pdbx_description
1 polymer ?
#
loop_
_entity_poly.entity_id
_entity_poly.type
_entity_poly.pdbx_seq_one_letter_code
_entity_poly.pdbx_strand_id
1 'polypeptide(L)'
;MTKRKILVTGASITGPAIAYWLARQGDDVTVVERAPEFRDGGQTIDVRGAGRTVVQRMGLEEAIRANDTGEDGIAFVDENNETKAEIGVDAFGGEGPIAELEILRGELGRLLIEHSRDRAIYRFGDSIEAVEDDGHKVAVRFASGASDTFDLVIGAEGIGSHTRKLVFGDEARRRNLDLYTAYFTIPRGPTDGNLMRWYNAPGGLCVCLRPDNLGTTRALMSFQEPPSGYEKLSPDEQKDMLRKKFADAGWETPRVLAALDDTPDLYLEAIGQVKMERWSKGRIVLVGDAAYCASPISGMGTSLALCGAYVLAGELGRHAHHADAFDAYEKVMRPFVDQAQSVPKFAPRLASPHSRLGIAIGYAVLRMASVPGIKTLLSPLLSPKADAIELPNYQFAG
;
A
#
# COMPACT_ATOMS: atom_id res chain seq x y z
N MET A 1 -20.35 5.41 26.22
CA MET A 1 -18.93 5.15 26.51
C MET A 1 -18.25 6.47 26.84
N THR A 2 -17.24 6.47 27.68
CA THR A 2 -16.44 7.69 27.96
C THR A 2 -15.65 8.03 26.71
N LYS A 3 -15.68 9.30 26.29
CA LYS A 3 -14.94 9.84 25.16
C LYS A 3 -13.43 9.67 25.40
N ARG A 4 -12.73 8.94 24.52
CA ARG A 4 -11.28 8.72 24.60
C ARG A 4 -10.54 9.76 23.79
N LYS A 5 -9.37 10.19 24.27
CA LYS A 5 -8.43 11.03 23.53
C LYS A 5 -7.40 10.12 22.87
N ILE A 6 -7.42 10.04 21.54
CA ILE A 6 -6.63 9.08 20.77
C ILE A 6 -5.69 9.82 19.82
N LEU A 7 -4.41 9.44 19.85
CA LEU A 7 -3.43 9.87 18.86
C LEU A 7 -3.30 8.79 17.78
N VAL A 8 -3.39 9.20 16.53
CA VAL A 8 -3.08 8.39 15.35
C VAL A 8 -1.84 8.98 14.66
N THR A 9 -0.88 8.15 14.30
CA THR A 9 0.32 8.60 13.58
C THR A 9 0.29 8.15 12.12
N GLY A 10 0.54 9.11 11.20
CA GLY A 10 0.51 8.90 9.75
C GLY A 10 -0.83 9.27 9.11
N ALA A 11 -0.80 10.12 8.07
CA ALA A 11 -1.97 10.65 7.37
C ALA A 11 -2.04 10.24 5.89
N SER A 12 -1.72 8.97 5.57
CA SER A 12 -1.87 8.44 4.21
C SER A 12 -3.24 7.76 4.03
N ILE A 13 -3.33 6.44 4.12
CA ILE A 13 -4.57 5.66 3.96
C ILE A 13 -5.11 5.21 5.32
N THR A 14 -4.31 4.44 6.06
CA THR A 14 -4.75 3.78 7.30
C THR A 14 -5.13 4.77 8.39
N GLY A 15 -4.33 5.84 8.58
CA GLY A 15 -4.57 6.83 9.63
C GLY A 15 -5.89 7.59 9.45
N PRO A 16 -6.15 8.21 8.30
CA PRO A 16 -7.45 8.84 8.04
C PRO A 16 -8.63 7.87 8.09
N ALA A 17 -8.47 6.62 7.59
CA ALA A 17 -9.51 5.62 7.65
C ALA A 17 -9.90 5.26 9.08
N ILE A 18 -8.91 5.04 9.97
CA ILE A 18 -9.22 4.76 11.38
C ILE A 18 -9.73 6.00 12.12
N ALA A 19 -9.21 7.18 11.80
CA ALA A 19 -9.70 8.44 12.38
C ALA A 19 -11.18 8.66 12.08
N TYR A 20 -11.64 8.36 10.85
CA TYR A 20 -13.03 8.41 10.47
C TYR A 20 -13.91 7.53 11.39
N TRP A 21 -13.55 6.26 11.58
CA TRP A 21 -14.35 5.32 12.37
C TRP A 21 -14.36 5.66 13.86
N LEU A 22 -13.22 6.04 14.43
CA LEU A 22 -13.10 6.42 15.85
C LEU A 22 -13.90 7.71 16.15
N ALA A 23 -13.77 8.70 15.28
CA ALA A 23 -14.50 9.96 15.44
C ALA A 23 -16.03 9.77 15.36
N ARG A 24 -16.51 8.81 14.56
CA ARG A 24 -17.93 8.42 14.54
C ARG A 24 -18.39 7.72 15.82
N GLN A 25 -17.48 7.15 16.60
CA GLN A 25 -17.80 6.61 17.94
C GLN A 25 -17.81 7.69 19.03
N GLY A 26 -17.44 8.94 18.66
CA GLY A 26 -17.41 10.07 19.58
C GLY A 26 -16.05 10.26 20.27
N ASP A 27 -15.00 9.55 19.84
CA ASP A 27 -13.66 9.74 20.37
C ASP A 27 -13.02 11.06 19.88
N ASP A 28 -12.15 11.67 20.70
CA ASP A 28 -11.30 12.81 20.33
C ASP A 28 -10.06 12.30 19.61
N VAL A 29 -10.03 12.45 18.29
CA VAL A 29 -8.96 11.92 17.46
C VAL A 29 -8.05 13.05 16.97
N THR A 30 -6.75 12.91 17.22
CA THR A 30 -5.70 13.73 16.61
C THR A 30 -4.85 12.84 15.71
N VAL A 31 -4.71 13.22 14.44
CA VAL A 31 -3.81 12.57 13.48
C VAL A 31 -2.57 13.43 13.33
N VAL A 32 -1.38 12.88 13.56
CA VAL A 32 -0.09 13.55 13.33
C VAL A 32 0.62 12.96 12.12
N GLU A 33 1.17 13.83 11.26
CA GLU A 33 1.92 13.45 10.06
C GLU A 33 3.23 14.23 10.01
N ARG A 34 4.35 13.51 9.78
CA ARG A 34 5.69 14.10 9.71
C ARG A 34 5.90 15.01 8.50
N ALA A 35 5.22 14.75 7.39
CA ALA A 35 5.27 15.61 6.22
C ALA A 35 4.64 16.96 6.54
N PRO A 36 5.22 18.09 6.04
CA PRO A 36 4.71 19.43 6.34
C PRO A 36 3.32 19.68 5.75
N GLU A 37 2.94 18.91 4.74
CA GLU A 37 1.64 18.96 4.08
C GLU A 37 1.24 17.58 3.59
N PHE A 38 0.01 17.43 3.16
CA PHE A 38 -0.48 16.19 2.57
C PHE A 38 0.27 15.89 1.25
N ARG A 39 0.69 14.63 1.09
CA ARG A 39 1.36 14.14 -0.12
C ARG A 39 0.33 13.49 -1.04
N ASP A 40 -0.07 14.19 -2.07
CA ASP A 40 -1.05 13.74 -3.07
C ASP A 40 -0.46 12.83 -4.15
N GLY A 41 0.86 12.65 -4.18
CA GLY A 41 1.55 11.73 -5.08
C GLY A 41 1.38 10.25 -4.70
N GLY A 42 1.86 9.40 -5.57
CA GLY A 42 1.91 7.94 -5.37
C GLY A 42 1.35 7.17 -6.55
N GLN A 43 1.43 5.85 -6.42
CA GLN A 43 1.02 4.92 -7.47
C GLN A 43 -0.48 4.67 -7.47
N THR A 44 -0.96 4.09 -8.55
CA THR A 44 -2.30 3.49 -8.63
C THR A 44 -2.41 2.35 -7.62
N ILE A 45 -3.51 2.28 -6.93
CA ILE A 45 -3.83 1.26 -5.95
C ILE A 45 -5.22 0.69 -6.18
N ASP A 46 -5.35 -0.59 -5.89
CA ASP A 46 -6.60 -1.32 -6.00
C ASP A 46 -7.42 -1.23 -4.71
N VAL A 47 -8.72 -1.02 -4.85
CA VAL A 47 -9.70 -1.17 -3.76
C VAL A 47 -10.58 -2.38 -4.08
N ARG A 48 -10.28 -3.52 -3.47
CA ARG A 48 -10.91 -4.81 -3.81
C ARG A 48 -11.42 -5.57 -2.61
N GLY A 49 -12.32 -6.51 -2.86
CA GLY A 49 -12.85 -7.46 -1.88
C GLY A 49 -13.35 -6.79 -0.61
N ALA A 50 -12.90 -7.28 0.56
CA ALA A 50 -13.29 -6.72 1.86
C ALA A 50 -12.93 -5.23 2.02
N GLY A 51 -11.85 -4.74 1.37
CA GLY A 51 -11.51 -3.31 1.35
C GLY A 51 -12.59 -2.47 0.65
N ARG A 52 -13.15 -2.96 -0.46
CA ARG A 52 -14.29 -2.33 -1.14
C ARG A 52 -15.54 -2.28 -0.23
N THR A 53 -15.81 -3.36 0.51
CA THR A 53 -16.91 -3.36 1.49
C THR A 53 -16.71 -2.27 2.55
N VAL A 54 -15.48 -2.01 3.01
CA VAL A 54 -15.21 -0.94 3.97
C VAL A 54 -15.48 0.43 3.38
N VAL A 55 -15.02 0.74 2.16
CA VAL A 55 -15.28 2.04 1.53
C VAL A 55 -16.76 2.24 1.21
N GLN A 56 -17.50 1.18 0.89
CA GLN A 56 -18.97 1.20 0.77
C GLN A 56 -19.63 1.61 2.10
N ARG A 57 -19.20 1.00 3.21
CA ARG A 57 -19.68 1.37 4.56
C ARG A 57 -19.32 2.79 4.97
N MET A 58 -18.25 3.34 4.39
CA MET A 58 -17.87 4.75 4.55
C MET A 58 -18.67 5.70 3.64
N GLY A 59 -19.35 5.19 2.62
CA GLY A 59 -20.03 6.00 1.60
C GLY A 59 -19.07 6.62 0.59
N LEU A 60 -17.87 6.06 0.40
CA LEU A 60 -16.82 6.61 -0.47
C LEU A 60 -16.72 5.93 -1.84
N GLU A 61 -17.46 4.83 -2.11
CA GLU A 61 -17.29 4.08 -3.36
C GLU A 61 -17.53 4.94 -4.60
N GLU A 62 -18.60 5.74 -4.61
CA GLU A 62 -18.91 6.63 -5.74
C GLU A 62 -17.83 7.70 -5.96
N ALA A 63 -17.28 8.26 -4.87
CA ALA A 63 -16.19 9.23 -4.96
C ALA A 63 -14.91 8.60 -5.48
N ILE A 64 -14.61 7.35 -5.09
CA ILE A 64 -13.46 6.60 -5.60
C ILE A 64 -13.66 6.30 -7.09
N ARG A 65 -14.85 5.83 -7.49
CA ARG A 65 -15.21 5.54 -8.89
C ARG A 65 -15.13 6.78 -9.79
N ALA A 66 -15.49 7.94 -9.27
CA ALA A 66 -15.37 9.21 -9.98
C ALA A 66 -13.91 9.67 -10.20
N ASN A 67 -12.98 9.11 -9.45
CA ASN A 67 -11.53 9.36 -9.56
C ASN A 67 -10.77 8.13 -10.06
N ASP A 68 -11.46 7.21 -10.75
CA ASP A 68 -10.86 6.02 -11.36
C ASP A 68 -9.77 6.39 -12.36
N THR A 69 -8.71 5.60 -12.42
CA THR A 69 -7.58 5.85 -13.33
C THR A 69 -7.89 5.58 -14.79
N GLY A 70 -8.96 4.85 -15.07
CA GLY A 70 -9.39 4.48 -16.43
C GLY A 70 -8.49 3.45 -17.09
N GLU A 71 -7.85 2.58 -16.31
CA GLU A 71 -6.99 1.53 -16.83
C GLU A 71 -7.81 0.35 -17.35
N ASP A 72 -7.59 -0.04 -18.62
CA ASP A 72 -8.36 -1.11 -19.29
C ASP A 72 -7.80 -2.52 -19.02
N GLY A 73 -6.58 -2.62 -18.48
CA GLY A 73 -5.90 -3.91 -18.25
C GLY A 73 -4.39 -3.83 -18.28
N ILE A 74 -3.74 -5.00 -18.34
CA ILE A 74 -2.28 -5.15 -18.44
C ILE A 74 -1.91 -5.72 -19.80
N ALA A 75 -1.00 -5.05 -20.50
CA ALA A 75 -0.31 -5.56 -21.68
C ALA A 75 1.15 -5.90 -21.34
N PHE A 76 1.52 -7.16 -21.47
CA PHE A 76 2.90 -7.59 -21.41
C PHE A 76 3.55 -7.41 -22.79
N VAL A 77 4.56 -6.54 -22.86
CA VAL A 77 5.16 -6.10 -24.13
C VAL A 77 6.61 -6.54 -24.25
N ASP A 78 7.10 -6.65 -25.49
CA ASP A 78 8.51 -6.84 -25.77
C ASP A 78 9.26 -5.53 -26.03
N GLU A 79 10.54 -5.62 -26.41
CA GLU A 79 11.41 -4.49 -26.70
C GLU A 79 10.94 -3.61 -27.88
N ASN A 80 10.11 -4.15 -28.79
CA ASN A 80 9.51 -3.44 -29.93
C ASN A 80 8.11 -2.91 -29.63
N ASN A 81 7.65 -2.95 -28.37
CA ASN A 81 6.31 -2.60 -27.93
C ASN A 81 5.21 -3.52 -28.52
N GLU A 82 5.55 -4.72 -28.95
CA GLU A 82 4.57 -5.73 -29.39
C GLU A 82 3.95 -6.40 -28.17
N THR A 83 2.62 -6.43 -28.08
CA THR A 83 1.90 -7.13 -27.02
C THR A 83 2.04 -8.66 -27.16
N LYS A 84 2.64 -9.30 -26.19
CA LYS A 84 2.84 -10.77 -26.13
C LYS A 84 1.75 -11.48 -25.34
N ALA A 85 1.15 -10.80 -24.35
CA ALA A 85 -0.02 -11.25 -23.60
C ALA A 85 -0.79 -10.03 -23.09
N GLU A 86 -2.11 -10.17 -22.91
CA GLU A 86 -2.97 -9.11 -22.40
C GLU A 86 -3.98 -9.71 -21.43
N ILE A 87 -4.26 -8.97 -20.34
CA ILE A 87 -5.23 -9.33 -19.32
C ILE A 87 -6.08 -8.08 -19.08
N GLY A 88 -7.33 -8.09 -19.56
CA GLY A 88 -8.26 -6.99 -19.33
C GLY A 88 -8.78 -6.94 -17.90
N VAL A 89 -9.32 -5.80 -17.48
CA VAL A 89 -9.95 -5.59 -16.15
C VAL A 89 -11.05 -6.61 -15.88
N ASP A 90 -11.88 -6.92 -16.88
CA ASP A 90 -12.96 -7.91 -16.74
C ASP A 90 -12.45 -9.36 -16.64
N ALA A 91 -11.17 -9.57 -16.89
CA ALA A 91 -10.57 -10.86 -16.67
C ALA A 91 -10.70 -11.21 -15.18
N PHE A 92 -11.09 -12.44 -14.87
CA PHE A 92 -11.27 -12.90 -13.49
C PHE A 92 -12.39 -12.17 -12.69
N GLY A 93 -13.43 -11.64 -13.40
CA GLY A 93 -14.59 -11.01 -12.76
C GLY A 93 -14.29 -9.71 -12.03
N GLY A 94 -13.27 -8.95 -12.47
CA GLY A 94 -12.84 -7.71 -11.83
C GLY A 94 -11.93 -7.90 -10.59
N GLU A 95 -11.60 -9.16 -10.24
CA GLU A 95 -10.72 -9.51 -9.10
C GLU A 95 -9.37 -10.08 -9.59
N GLY A 96 -8.95 -9.72 -10.80
CA GLY A 96 -7.70 -10.11 -11.41
C GLY A 96 -6.48 -9.31 -10.93
N PRO A 97 -5.38 -9.31 -11.70
CA PRO A 97 -4.20 -8.51 -11.39
C PRO A 97 -4.47 -7.00 -11.29
N ILE A 98 -5.49 -6.49 -12.01
CA ILE A 98 -6.05 -5.15 -11.89
C ILE A 98 -7.47 -5.27 -11.36
N ALA A 99 -7.87 -4.44 -10.39
CA ALA A 99 -9.22 -4.40 -9.84
C ALA A 99 -10.14 -3.51 -10.68
N GLU A 100 -11.44 -3.78 -10.60
CA GLU A 100 -12.49 -2.91 -11.19
C GLU A 100 -12.50 -1.50 -10.58
N LEU A 101 -12.06 -1.36 -9.33
CA LEU A 101 -12.02 -0.09 -8.61
C LEU A 101 -10.58 0.27 -8.32
N GLU A 102 -10.03 1.17 -9.11
CA GLU A 102 -8.68 1.69 -9.03
C GLU A 102 -8.67 3.19 -8.76
N ILE A 103 -7.68 3.66 -8.02
CA ILE A 103 -7.52 5.07 -7.72
C ILE A 103 -6.04 5.39 -7.46
N LEU A 104 -5.60 6.62 -7.71
CA LEU A 104 -4.30 7.08 -7.25
C LEU A 104 -4.27 7.09 -5.71
N ARG A 105 -3.17 6.62 -5.13
CA ARG A 105 -2.99 6.55 -3.67
C ARG A 105 -3.20 7.90 -2.99
N GLY A 106 -2.70 8.98 -3.60
CA GLY A 106 -2.89 10.34 -3.10
C GLY A 106 -4.37 10.74 -3.10
N GLU A 107 -5.09 10.45 -4.17
CA GLU A 107 -6.52 10.73 -4.24
C GLU A 107 -7.33 10.00 -3.17
N LEU A 108 -7.08 8.69 -2.98
CA LEU A 108 -7.75 7.97 -1.89
C LEU A 108 -7.43 8.57 -0.51
N GLY A 109 -6.16 8.93 -0.28
CA GLY A 109 -5.75 9.59 0.96
C GLY A 109 -6.47 10.92 1.18
N ARG A 110 -6.59 11.75 0.13
CA ARG A 110 -7.32 13.03 0.15
C ARG A 110 -8.79 12.82 0.49
N LEU A 111 -9.48 11.90 -0.19
CA LEU A 111 -10.88 11.56 0.08
C LEU A 111 -11.09 11.12 1.54
N LEU A 112 -10.20 10.28 2.08
CA LEU A 112 -10.28 9.81 3.46
C LEU A 112 -10.07 10.94 4.47
N ILE A 113 -9.13 11.86 4.21
CA ILE A 113 -8.89 13.05 5.06
C ILE A 113 -10.11 13.96 5.01
N GLU A 114 -10.60 14.30 3.83
CA GLU A 114 -11.78 15.17 3.66
C GLU A 114 -12.99 14.59 4.37
N HIS A 115 -13.17 13.28 4.34
CA HIS A 115 -14.29 12.57 4.96
C HIS A 115 -14.22 12.48 6.49
N SER A 116 -13.05 12.72 7.07
CA SER A 116 -12.81 12.64 8.53
C SER A 116 -12.47 13.98 9.19
N ARG A 117 -12.04 14.99 8.40
CA ARG A 117 -11.50 16.26 8.93
C ARG A 117 -12.46 17.10 9.78
N ASP A 118 -13.76 16.96 9.58
CA ASP A 118 -14.75 17.70 10.37
C ASP A 118 -14.89 17.16 11.80
N ARG A 119 -14.36 15.95 12.05
CA ARG A 119 -14.49 15.24 13.33
C ARG A 119 -13.14 14.85 13.94
N ALA A 120 -12.03 14.96 13.20
CA ALA A 120 -10.67 14.65 13.65
C ALA A 120 -9.73 15.83 13.37
N ILE A 121 -8.75 16.04 14.25
CA ILE A 121 -7.75 17.11 14.11
C ILE A 121 -6.54 16.53 13.37
N TYR A 122 -6.09 17.23 12.31
CA TYR A 122 -4.89 16.88 11.56
C TYR A 122 -3.76 17.85 11.87
N ARG A 123 -2.59 17.33 12.25
CA ARG A 123 -1.34 18.10 12.50
C ARG A 123 -0.27 17.58 11.55
N PHE A 124 0.08 18.38 10.56
CA PHE A 124 1.18 18.11 9.64
C PHE A 124 2.48 18.75 10.13
N GLY A 125 3.62 18.24 9.67
CA GLY A 125 4.95 18.75 10.02
C GLY A 125 5.43 18.32 11.40
N ASP A 126 4.82 17.30 12.02
CA ASP A 126 5.22 16.83 13.34
C ASP A 126 5.21 15.28 13.42
N SER A 127 5.89 14.73 14.40
CA SER A 127 5.97 13.28 14.63
C SER A 127 6.24 12.97 16.09
N ILE A 128 5.97 11.73 16.51
CA ILE A 128 6.37 11.28 17.85
C ILE A 128 7.90 11.21 17.93
N GLU A 129 8.49 11.81 18.94
CA GLU A 129 9.89 11.67 19.29
C GLU A 129 10.10 10.67 20.44
N ALA A 130 9.22 10.72 21.45
CA ALA A 130 9.24 9.79 22.57
C ALA A 130 7.80 9.46 23.01
N VAL A 131 7.62 8.26 23.54
CA VAL A 131 6.35 7.76 24.02
C VAL A 131 6.56 6.96 25.30
N GLU A 132 5.75 7.20 26.31
CA GLU A 132 5.79 6.51 27.60
C GLU A 132 4.36 6.13 28.03
N ASP A 133 4.11 4.85 28.24
CA ASP A 133 2.84 4.31 28.74
C ASP A 133 2.99 4.03 30.24
N ASP A 134 2.25 4.75 31.08
CA ASP A 134 2.24 4.59 32.54
C ASP A 134 1.18 3.57 33.02
N GLY A 135 0.49 2.89 32.10
CA GLY A 135 -0.62 1.97 32.35
C GLY A 135 -1.98 2.65 32.46
N HIS A 136 -2.04 3.99 32.62
CA HIS A 136 -3.28 4.77 32.65
C HIS A 136 -3.43 5.69 31.43
N LYS A 137 -2.34 6.31 31.00
CA LYS A 137 -2.25 7.20 29.86
C LYS A 137 -0.94 6.97 29.11
N VAL A 138 -0.89 7.47 27.89
CA VAL A 138 0.34 7.53 27.11
C VAL A 138 0.80 8.96 27.02
N ALA A 139 1.94 9.27 27.64
CA ALA A 139 2.62 10.54 27.47
C ALA A 139 3.39 10.52 26.14
N VAL A 140 3.22 11.56 25.33
CA VAL A 140 3.86 11.71 24.02
C VAL A 140 4.60 13.03 23.98
N ARG A 141 5.88 12.97 23.57
CA ARG A 141 6.67 14.12 23.19
C ARG A 141 6.85 14.12 21.67
N PHE A 142 6.51 15.22 21.05
CA PHE A 142 6.62 15.42 19.61
C PHE A 142 7.97 16.03 19.22
N ALA A 143 8.36 15.84 17.95
CA ALA A 143 9.58 16.41 17.39
C ALA A 143 9.60 17.94 17.41
N SER A 144 8.43 18.59 17.38
CA SER A 144 8.27 20.05 17.59
C SER A 144 8.63 20.53 19.01
N GLY A 145 8.86 19.61 19.96
CA GLY A 145 9.05 19.90 21.39
C GLY A 145 7.75 19.98 22.19
N ALA A 146 6.59 19.95 21.55
CA ALA A 146 5.31 19.88 22.24
C ALA A 146 5.14 18.54 22.96
N SER A 147 4.34 18.53 24.05
CA SER A 147 3.99 17.30 24.77
C SER A 147 2.50 17.26 25.04
N ASP A 148 1.93 16.06 25.01
CA ASP A 148 0.51 15.83 25.30
C ASP A 148 0.31 14.40 25.86
N THR A 149 -0.87 14.12 26.40
CA THR A 149 -1.23 12.81 26.95
C THR A 149 -2.48 12.27 26.27
N PHE A 150 -2.49 10.97 25.98
CA PHE A 150 -3.57 10.29 25.27
C PHE A 150 -4.03 9.05 26.04
N ASP A 151 -5.27 8.62 25.79
CA ASP A 151 -5.75 7.34 26.29
C ASP A 151 -5.15 6.18 25.51
N LEU A 152 -4.96 6.35 24.20
CA LEU A 152 -4.42 5.37 23.28
C LEU A 152 -3.55 6.05 22.22
N VAL A 153 -2.56 5.32 21.72
CA VAL A 153 -1.76 5.70 20.54
C VAL A 153 -1.87 4.62 19.48
N ILE A 154 -2.15 5.01 18.24
CA ILE A 154 -2.33 4.11 17.11
C ILE A 154 -1.29 4.45 16.04
N GLY A 155 -0.34 3.53 15.79
CA GLY A 155 0.70 3.69 14.78
C GLY A 155 0.22 3.24 13.40
N ALA A 156 0.06 4.19 12.45
CA ALA A 156 -0.37 3.95 11.06
C ALA A 156 0.62 4.53 10.03
N GLU A 157 1.91 4.60 10.36
CA GLU A 157 2.97 5.28 9.60
C GLU A 157 3.54 4.47 8.43
N GLY A 158 2.93 3.32 8.11
CA GLY A 158 3.37 2.45 7.03
C GLY A 158 4.60 1.59 7.38
N ILE A 159 5.23 1.02 6.36
CA ILE A 159 6.33 0.04 6.50
C ILE A 159 7.53 0.62 7.28
N GLY A 160 7.76 1.93 7.18
CA GLY A 160 8.83 2.64 7.88
C GLY A 160 8.45 3.16 9.27
N SER A 161 7.41 2.64 9.92
CA SER A 161 6.86 3.17 11.17
C SER A 161 7.91 3.44 12.24
N HIS A 162 7.97 4.71 12.67
CA HIS A 162 8.81 5.17 13.76
C HIS A 162 8.24 4.76 15.11
N THR A 163 6.92 4.87 15.29
CA THR A 163 6.22 4.40 16.49
C THR A 163 6.48 2.92 16.75
N ARG A 164 6.44 2.07 15.69
CA ARG A 164 6.83 0.67 15.83
C ARG A 164 8.24 0.51 16.36
N LYS A 165 9.20 1.26 15.82
CA LYS A 165 10.60 1.20 16.26
C LYS A 165 10.76 1.64 17.72
N LEU A 166 10.09 2.70 18.15
CA LEU A 166 10.15 3.21 19.51
C LEU A 166 9.59 2.21 20.54
N VAL A 167 8.45 1.58 20.21
CA VAL A 167 7.68 0.77 21.17
C VAL A 167 8.08 -0.70 21.17
N PHE A 168 8.35 -1.27 19.98
CA PHE A 168 8.59 -2.71 19.80
C PHE A 168 10.05 -3.04 19.52
N GLY A 169 10.90 -2.04 19.21
CA GLY A 169 12.32 -2.28 18.94
C GLY A 169 12.53 -3.37 17.88
N ASP A 170 13.26 -4.42 18.26
CA ASP A 170 13.62 -5.55 17.38
C ASP A 170 12.56 -6.68 17.33
N GLU A 171 11.42 -6.54 18.03
CA GLU A 171 10.31 -7.51 17.98
C GLU A 171 9.69 -7.58 16.57
N ALA A 172 9.80 -6.50 15.80
CA ALA A 172 9.31 -6.42 14.43
C ALA A 172 10.35 -6.97 13.44
N ARG A 173 10.00 -8.05 12.75
CA ARG A 173 10.88 -8.66 11.73
C ARG A 173 10.53 -8.15 10.34
N ARG A 174 11.49 -7.49 9.67
CA ARG A 174 11.37 -7.17 8.25
C ARG A 174 11.87 -8.35 7.42
N ARG A 175 10.97 -8.96 6.63
CA ARG A 175 11.32 -9.99 5.64
C ARG A 175 11.50 -9.31 4.29
N ASN A 176 12.72 -9.24 3.80
CA ASN A 176 13.01 -8.74 2.46
C ASN A 176 12.65 -9.78 1.39
N LEU A 177 12.29 -9.30 0.20
CA LEU A 177 11.91 -10.13 -0.95
C LEU A 177 12.94 -10.04 -2.09
N ASP A 178 14.12 -9.50 -1.81
CA ASP A 178 15.24 -9.35 -2.77
C ASP A 178 14.79 -8.63 -4.06
N LEU A 179 13.98 -7.60 -3.89
CA LEU A 179 13.42 -6.77 -4.94
C LEU A 179 13.47 -5.30 -4.53
N TYR A 180 13.91 -4.45 -5.42
CA TYR A 180 13.78 -3.01 -5.33
C TYR A 180 12.79 -2.51 -6.37
N THR A 181 12.03 -1.48 -6.02
CA THR A 181 11.15 -0.80 -6.96
C THR A 181 11.26 0.71 -6.77
N ALA A 182 11.52 1.40 -7.88
CA ALA A 182 11.42 2.84 -7.97
C ALA A 182 10.07 3.21 -8.60
N TYR A 183 9.40 4.19 -8.01
CA TYR A 183 8.12 4.74 -8.46
C TYR A 183 8.30 6.23 -8.70
N PHE A 184 7.79 6.73 -9.80
CA PHE A 184 7.80 8.16 -10.13
C PHE A 184 6.84 8.49 -11.25
N THR A 185 6.56 9.78 -11.43
CA THR A 185 5.67 10.30 -12.45
C THR A 185 6.47 10.83 -13.64
N ILE A 186 6.02 10.50 -14.84
CA ILE A 186 6.61 10.99 -16.10
C ILE A 186 5.52 11.62 -16.98
N PRO A 187 5.88 12.48 -17.95
CA PRO A 187 4.94 12.96 -18.95
C PRO A 187 4.33 11.79 -19.74
N ARG A 188 3.03 11.88 -20.03
CA ARG A 188 2.34 10.87 -20.84
C ARG A 188 2.90 10.89 -22.27
N GLY A 189 3.31 9.71 -22.74
CA GLY A 189 3.78 9.51 -24.11
C GLY A 189 2.63 9.20 -25.07
N PRO A 190 2.82 9.41 -26.38
CA PRO A 190 1.77 9.19 -27.37
C PRO A 190 1.38 7.72 -27.52
N THR A 191 2.23 6.80 -27.05
CA THR A 191 2.03 5.34 -27.14
C THR A 191 1.52 4.73 -25.83
N ASP A 192 1.35 5.50 -24.75
CA ASP A 192 1.02 4.97 -23.43
C ASP A 192 -0.40 4.35 -23.38
N GLY A 193 -1.36 4.88 -24.16
CA GLY A 193 -2.72 4.31 -24.23
C GLY A 193 -3.43 4.31 -22.86
N ASN A 194 -4.27 3.30 -22.61
CA ASN A 194 -4.96 3.08 -21.33
C ASN A 194 -4.64 1.73 -20.67
N LEU A 195 -3.69 0.99 -21.22
CA LEU A 195 -3.24 -0.28 -20.62
C LEU A 195 -1.99 -0.04 -19.78
N MET A 196 -1.91 -0.66 -18.62
CA MET A 196 -0.65 -0.86 -17.92
C MET A 196 0.27 -1.67 -18.82
N ARG A 197 1.42 -1.13 -19.21
CA ARG A 197 2.39 -1.83 -20.03
C ARG A 197 3.53 -2.34 -19.17
N TRP A 198 3.74 -3.64 -19.22
CA TRP A 198 4.73 -4.35 -18.45
C TRP A 198 5.80 -4.94 -19.37
N TYR A 199 7.01 -4.44 -19.25
CA TYR A 199 8.18 -4.89 -19.99
C TYR A 199 9.17 -5.55 -19.05
N ASN A 200 9.59 -6.78 -19.37
CA ASN A 200 10.68 -7.47 -18.67
C ASN A 200 11.94 -7.47 -19.54
N ALA A 201 13.05 -6.99 -18.98
CA ALA A 201 14.38 -7.11 -19.56
C ALA A 201 15.17 -8.25 -18.86
N PRO A 202 16.16 -8.88 -19.55
CA PRO A 202 17.05 -9.84 -18.92
C PRO A 202 17.76 -9.26 -17.69
N GLY A 203 18.12 -10.13 -16.76
CA GLY A 203 18.73 -9.73 -15.48
C GLY A 203 17.76 -9.50 -14.34
N GLY A 204 16.46 -9.81 -14.53
CA GLY A 204 15.43 -9.61 -13.51
C GLY A 204 14.97 -8.15 -13.42
N LEU A 205 15.10 -7.40 -14.51
CA LEU A 205 14.67 -6.02 -14.63
C LEU A 205 13.22 -5.96 -15.14
N CYS A 206 12.47 -5.00 -14.65
CA CYS A 206 11.12 -4.68 -15.11
C CYS A 206 10.94 -3.17 -15.23
N VAL A 207 10.34 -2.74 -16.33
CA VAL A 207 9.84 -1.37 -16.51
C VAL A 207 8.36 -1.45 -16.79
N CYS A 208 7.58 -0.72 -15.99
CA CYS A 208 6.13 -0.70 -16.12
C CYS A 208 5.65 0.74 -16.26
N LEU A 209 4.73 0.97 -17.17
CA LEU A 209 4.10 2.27 -17.43
C LEU A 209 2.60 2.14 -17.22
N ARG A 210 2.04 2.95 -16.33
CA ARG A 210 0.62 3.01 -16.00
C ARG A 210 0.10 4.43 -16.26
N PRO A 211 -0.65 4.65 -17.33
CA PRO A 211 -1.31 5.94 -17.58
C PRO A 211 -2.31 6.24 -16.47
N ASP A 212 -2.39 7.49 -16.06
CA ASP A 212 -3.33 7.94 -15.05
C ASP A 212 -4.41 8.89 -15.59
N ASN A 213 -5.37 9.26 -14.74
CA ASN A 213 -6.45 10.19 -15.07
C ASN A 213 -6.03 11.68 -14.97
N LEU A 214 -4.78 11.98 -14.63
CA LEU A 214 -4.22 13.34 -14.55
C LEU A 214 -3.48 13.77 -15.84
N GLY A 215 -3.44 12.89 -16.86
CA GLY A 215 -2.71 13.14 -18.09
C GLY A 215 -1.21 12.90 -17.98
N THR A 216 -0.80 12.14 -16.96
CA THR A 216 0.58 11.69 -16.75
C THR A 216 0.67 10.16 -16.84
N THR A 217 1.87 9.62 -16.64
CA THR A 217 2.11 8.17 -16.59
C THR A 217 2.93 7.85 -15.36
N ARG A 218 2.46 6.87 -14.58
CA ARG A 218 3.19 6.34 -13.44
C ARG A 218 4.20 5.30 -13.92
N ALA A 219 5.48 5.58 -13.71
CA ALA A 219 6.56 4.68 -14.06
C ALA A 219 6.99 3.86 -12.85
N LEU A 220 7.17 2.56 -13.06
CA LEU A 220 7.81 1.65 -12.13
C LEU A 220 9.07 1.09 -12.77
N MET A 221 10.17 1.08 -12.03
CA MET A 221 11.39 0.39 -12.41
C MET A 221 11.78 -0.57 -11.29
N SER A 222 11.69 -1.89 -11.55
CA SER A 222 11.99 -2.91 -10.56
C SER A 222 13.22 -3.73 -10.95
N PHE A 223 14.05 -4.08 -9.97
CA PHE A 223 15.20 -4.96 -10.16
C PHE A 223 15.40 -5.88 -8.96
N GLN A 224 15.86 -7.11 -9.24
CA GLN A 224 16.09 -8.12 -8.21
C GLN A 224 17.49 -8.02 -7.67
N GLU A 225 17.59 -7.73 -6.38
CA GLU A 225 18.86 -7.66 -5.65
C GLU A 225 18.59 -7.79 -4.15
N PRO A 226 19.47 -8.47 -3.38
CA PRO A 226 19.42 -8.44 -1.93
C PRO A 226 19.48 -7.01 -1.39
N PRO A 227 18.98 -6.76 -0.16
CA PRO A 227 19.00 -5.43 0.45
C PRO A 227 20.41 -4.83 0.48
N SER A 228 20.60 -3.77 -0.28
CA SER A 228 21.89 -3.09 -0.47
C SER A 228 21.88 -1.63 0.02
N GLY A 229 20.73 -1.18 0.58
CA GLY A 229 20.60 0.15 1.17
C GLY A 229 20.39 1.29 0.17
N TYR A 230 20.04 0.99 -1.08
CA TYR A 230 19.79 2.00 -2.12
C TYR A 230 18.69 3.00 -1.75
N GLU A 231 17.71 2.57 -0.94
CA GLU A 231 16.63 3.44 -0.44
C GLU A 231 17.11 4.54 0.53
N LYS A 232 18.37 4.46 0.96
CA LYS A 232 19.01 5.44 1.86
C LYS A 232 19.93 6.42 1.15
N LEU A 233 20.19 6.20 -0.14
CA LEU A 233 20.97 7.09 -0.98
C LEU A 233 20.23 8.43 -1.16
N SER A 234 20.96 9.48 -1.47
CA SER A 234 20.38 10.74 -1.89
C SER A 234 19.57 10.57 -3.20
N PRO A 235 18.60 11.44 -3.47
CA PRO A 235 17.80 11.36 -4.71
C PRO A 235 18.67 11.29 -5.97
N ASP A 236 19.75 12.06 -6.05
CA ASP A 236 20.65 12.06 -7.23
C ASP A 236 21.42 10.74 -7.36
N GLU A 237 21.92 10.20 -6.25
CA GLU A 237 22.58 8.87 -6.23
C GLU A 237 21.60 7.75 -6.61
N GLN A 238 20.33 7.84 -6.21
CA GLN A 238 19.29 6.90 -6.63
C GLN A 238 19.03 6.98 -8.13
N LYS A 239 18.93 8.18 -8.71
CA LYS A 239 18.78 8.40 -10.13
C LYS A 239 19.97 7.82 -10.92
N ASP A 240 21.19 8.07 -10.47
CA ASP A 240 22.40 7.55 -11.11
C ASP A 240 22.50 6.01 -11.02
N MET A 241 22.10 5.44 -9.91
CA MET A 241 22.04 3.99 -9.73
C MET A 241 21.02 3.38 -10.71
N LEU A 242 19.82 3.97 -10.83
CA LEU A 242 18.79 3.50 -11.77
C LEU A 242 19.29 3.59 -13.21
N ARG A 243 19.94 4.70 -13.63
CA ARG A 243 20.53 4.84 -14.97
C ARG A 243 21.53 3.74 -15.27
N LYS A 244 22.43 3.44 -14.33
CA LYS A 244 23.44 2.38 -14.49
C LYS A 244 22.81 0.99 -14.59
N LYS A 245 21.80 0.69 -13.75
CA LYS A 245 21.17 -0.64 -13.74
C LYS A 245 20.32 -0.91 -14.99
N PHE A 246 19.69 0.10 -15.55
CA PHE A 246 18.78 -0.02 -16.69
C PHE A 246 19.37 0.47 -18.02
N ALA A 247 20.67 0.75 -18.07
CA ALA A 247 21.33 1.31 -19.27
C ALA A 247 21.09 0.49 -20.54
N ASP A 248 21.07 -0.84 -20.43
CA ASP A 248 20.91 -1.76 -21.56
C ASP A 248 19.48 -2.31 -21.69
N ALA A 249 18.53 -1.83 -20.90
CA ALA A 249 17.14 -2.21 -21.02
C ALA A 249 16.48 -1.51 -22.23
N GLY A 250 15.79 -2.30 -23.03
CA GLY A 250 15.12 -1.82 -24.25
C GLY A 250 13.79 -1.13 -23.98
N TRP A 251 12.92 -1.15 -24.99
CA TRP A 251 11.58 -0.58 -24.98
C TRP A 251 11.59 0.94 -24.69
N GLU A 252 10.70 1.41 -23.85
CA GLU A 252 10.55 2.82 -23.43
C GLU A 252 11.57 3.24 -22.33
N THR A 253 12.48 2.35 -21.93
CA THR A 253 13.44 2.63 -20.85
C THR A 253 14.25 3.91 -21.06
N PRO A 254 14.76 4.24 -22.27
CA PRO A 254 15.47 5.50 -22.48
C PRO A 254 14.60 6.74 -22.18
N ARG A 255 13.32 6.73 -22.55
CA ARG A 255 12.38 7.82 -22.22
C ARG A 255 12.14 7.93 -20.72
N VAL A 256 11.96 6.78 -20.04
CA VAL A 256 11.74 6.72 -18.59
C VAL A 256 12.96 7.24 -17.83
N LEU A 257 14.18 6.85 -18.25
CA LEU A 257 15.43 7.32 -17.63
C LEU A 257 15.67 8.81 -17.87
N ALA A 258 15.31 9.33 -19.04
CA ALA A 258 15.41 10.76 -19.33
C ALA A 258 14.48 11.61 -18.43
N ALA A 259 13.29 11.09 -18.11
CA ALA A 259 12.34 11.79 -17.25
C ALA A 259 12.74 11.80 -15.75
N LEU A 260 13.74 11.00 -15.34
CA LEU A 260 14.22 11.00 -13.95
C LEU A 260 14.75 12.35 -13.47
N ASP A 261 15.29 13.17 -14.37
CA ASP A 261 15.86 14.47 -13.99
C ASP A 261 14.78 15.42 -13.49
N ASP A 262 13.63 15.43 -14.13
CA ASP A 262 12.54 16.38 -13.90
C ASP A 262 11.47 15.85 -12.95
N THR A 263 11.53 14.57 -12.54
CA THR A 263 10.51 13.99 -11.66
C THR A 263 10.65 14.51 -10.24
N PRO A 264 9.56 15.06 -9.63
CA PRO A 264 9.59 15.57 -8.26
C PRO A 264 9.33 14.49 -7.20
N ASP A 265 8.85 13.31 -7.60
CA ASP A 265 8.24 12.30 -6.72
C ASP A 265 8.93 10.93 -6.75
N LEU A 266 10.23 10.89 -7.10
CA LEU A 266 10.99 9.64 -7.07
C LEU A 266 10.94 9.02 -5.66
N TYR A 267 10.42 7.79 -5.60
CA TYR A 267 10.37 6.98 -4.40
C TYR A 267 10.95 5.60 -4.67
N LEU A 268 12.08 5.29 -4.05
CA LEU A 268 12.76 4.01 -4.16
C LEU A 268 12.61 3.23 -2.86
N GLU A 269 12.15 1.99 -2.94
CA GLU A 269 12.05 1.11 -1.78
C GLU A 269 12.61 -0.29 -2.01
N ALA A 270 13.16 -0.87 -0.96
CA ALA A 270 13.41 -2.30 -0.88
C ALA A 270 12.11 -3.00 -0.49
N ILE A 271 11.59 -3.82 -1.39
CA ILE A 271 10.31 -4.51 -1.21
C ILE A 271 10.43 -5.56 -0.10
N GLY A 272 9.50 -5.51 0.84
CA GLY A 272 9.52 -6.40 1.98
C GLY A 272 8.18 -6.51 2.69
N GLN A 273 8.17 -7.33 3.72
CA GLN A 273 7.02 -7.56 4.61
C GLN A 273 7.39 -7.18 6.04
N VAL A 274 6.42 -6.75 6.82
CA VAL A 274 6.55 -6.57 8.27
C VAL A 274 5.84 -7.72 8.95
N LYS A 275 6.59 -8.50 9.76
CA LYS A 275 6.06 -9.63 10.52
C LYS A 275 6.26 -9.40 12.00
N MET A 276 5.17 -9.45 12.75
CA MET A 276 5.14 -9.25 14.19
C MET A 276 4.26 -10.31 14.86
N GLU A 277 4.69 -10.81 16.01
CA GLU A 277 3.91 -11.75 16.81
C GLU A 277 2.71 -11.05 17.47
N ARG A 278 2.90 -9.82 17.92
CA ARG A 278 1.87 -8.96 18.49
C ARG A 278 1.87 -7.58 17.87
N TRP A 279 0.69 -7.01 17.68
CA TRP A 279 0.54 -5.66 17.10
C TRP A 279 0.26 -4.59 18.14
N SER A 280 0.15 -4.96 19.42
CA SER A 280 -0.10 -4.03 20.53
C SER A 280 0.85 -4.26 21.69
N LYS A 281 1.13 -3.18 22.44
CA LYS A 281 1.91 -3.20 23.68
C LYS A 281 1.36 -2.11 24.60
N GLY A 282 0.76 -2.53 25.73
CA GLY A 282 0.07 -1.61 26.62
C GLY A 282 -1.06 -0.87 25.91
N ARG A 283 -1.00 0.45 25.92
CA ARG A 283 -1.99 1.37 25.28
C ARG A 283 -1.65 1.77 23.88
N ILE A 284 -0.67 1.12 23.28
CA ILE A 284 -0.18 1.43 21.94
C ILE A 284 -0.46 0.25 21.01
N VAL A 285 -1.07 0.52 19.84
CA VAL A 285 -1.38 -0.49 18.82
C VAL A 285 -0.95 -0.01 17.44
N LEU A 286 -0.54 -0.95 16.60
CA LEU A 286 -0.17 -0.70 15.20
C LEU A 286 -1.27 -1.20 14.27
N VAL A 287 -1.41 -0.55 13.11
CA VAL A 287 -2.40 -0.90 12.08
C VAL A 287 -1.84 -0.67 10.66
N GLY A 288 -2.30 -1.46 9.72
CA GLY A 288 -1.85 -1.40 8.32
C GLY A 288 -0.39 -1.83 8.17
N ASP A 289 0.33 -1.24 7.22
CA ASP A 289 1.72 -1.59 6.92
C ASP A 289 2.67 -1.36 8.10
N ALA A 290 2.28 -0.55 9.09
CA ALA A 290 3.04 -0.39 10.32
C ALA A 290 3.09 -1.68 11.14
N ALA A 291 2.03 -2.49 11.11
CA ALA A 291 1.90 -3.76 11.85
C ALA A 291 2.22 -4.98 10.98
N TYR A 292 1.72 -5.00 9.73
CA TYR A 292 1.66 -6.23 8.93
C TYR A 292 1.79 -6.00 7.42
N CYS A 293 2.67 -5.11 6.98
CA CYS A 293 2.92 -4.91 5.55
C CYS A 293 3.04 -6.26 4.82
N ALA A 294 2.21 -6.47 3.80
CA ALA A 294 2.19 -7.71 3.03
C ALA A 294 3.07 -7.67 1.78
N SER A 295 3.60 -6.51 1.44
CA SER A 295 4.31 -6.10 0.22
C SER A 295 3.38 -5.79 -0.97
N PRO A 296 3.82 -4.94 -1.91
CA PRO A 296 3.07 -4.65 -3.14
C PRO A 296 2.77 -5.89 -3.99
N ILE A 297 3.65 -6.92 -3.93
CA ILE A 297 3.47 -8.19 -4.68
C ILE A 297 2.17 -8.90 -4.30
N SER A 298 1.66 -8.71 -3.09
CA SER A 298 0.42 -9.33 -2.66
C SER A 298 -0.84 -8.71 -3.28
N GLY A 299 -0.77 -7.46 -3.77
CA GLY A 299 -1.91 -6.68 -4.21
C GLY A 299 -2.96 -6.39 -3.13
N MET A 300 -2.62 -6.58 -1.83
CA MET A 300 -3.57 -6.58 -0.72
C MET A 300 -3.40 -5.40 0.25
N GLY A 301 -2.40 -4.54 0.03
CA GLY A 301 -2.03 -3.50 1.00
C GLY A 301 -3.17 -2.56 1.38
N THR A 302 -3.90 -2.05 0.38
CA THR A 302 -5.04 -1.15 0.58
C THR A 302 -6.19 -1.84 1.33
N SER A 303 -6.54 -3.08 0.95
CA SER A 303 -7.59 -3.84 1.62
C SER A 303 -7.23 -4.14 3.08
N LEU A 304 -5.97 -4.53 3.36
CA LEU A 304 -5.48 -4.72 4.73
C LEU A 304 -5.52 -3.43 5.56
N ALA A 305 -5.17 -2.30 4.96
CA ALA A 305 -5.20 -0.99 5.62
C ALA A 305 -6.63 -0.58 6.02
N LEU A 306 -7.56 -0.66 5.07
CA LEU A 306 -8.97 -0.30 5.28
C LEU A 306 -9.67 -1.24 6.24
N CYS A 307 -9.52 -2.57 6.06
CA CYS A 307 -10.10 -3.58 6.94
C CYS A 307 -9.53 -3.47 8.36
N GLY A 308 -8.22 -3.30 8.50
CA GLY A 308 -7.58 -3.14 9.80
C GLY A 308 -8.06 -1.91 10.55
N ALA A 309 -8.23 -0.78 9.86
CA ALA A 309 -8.78 0.45 10.43
C ALA A 309 -10.23 0.23 10.92
N TYR A 310 -11.06 -0.40 10.09
CA TYR A 310 -12.46 -0.70 10.42
C TYR A 310 -12.59 -1.66 11.60
N VAL A 311 -11.82 -2.75 11.60
CA VAL A 311 -11.88 -3.78 12.65
C VAL A 311 -11.35 -3.23 13.98
N LEU A 312 -10.19 -2.54 13.97
CA LEU A 312 -9.63 -1.97 15.20
C LEU A 312 -10.58 -0.97 15.83
N ALA A 313 -11.14 -0.06 15.06
CA ALA A 313 -12.12 0.90 15.57
C ALA A 313 -13.37 0.19 16.10
N GLY A 314 -13.89 -0.80 15.35
CA GLY A 314 -15.07 -1.57 15.76
C GLY A 314 -14.88 -2.33 17.07
N GLU A 315 -13.73 -2.98 17.25
CA GLU A 315 -13.43 -3.71 18.49
C GLU A 315 -13.23 -2.75 19.67
N LEU A 316 -12.59 -1.58 19.44
CA LEU A 316 -12.52 -0.51 20.45
C LEU A 316 -13.90 0.01 20.89
N GLY A 317 -14.89 -0.06 20.00
CA GLY A 317 -16.28 0.28 20.32
C GLY A 317 -17.04 -0.81 21.06
N ARG A 318 -16.65 -2.08 20.93
CA ARG A 318 -17.32 -3.24 21.56
C ARG A 318 -16.81 -3.57 22.95
N HIS A 319 -15.54 -3.31 23.22
CA HIS A 319 -14.87 -3.69 24.44
C HIS A 319 -14.67 -2.51 25.38
N ALA A 320 -14.89 -2.74 26.69
CA ALA A 320 -14.66 -1.73 27.72
C ALA A 320 -13.16 -1.47 27.96
N HIS A 321 -12.33 -2.52 27.80
CA HIS A 321 -10.89 -2.45 27.98
C HIS A 321 -10.17 -2.52 26.64
N HIS A 322 -9.20 -1.63 26.45
CA HIS A 322 -8.42 -1.57 25.19
C HIS A 322 -7.64 -2.86 24.91
N ALA A 323 -7.15 -3.54 25.96
CA ALA A 323 -6.41 -4.80 25.78
C ALA A 323 -7.29 -5.89 25.13
N ASP A 324 -8.54 -6.04 25.59
CA ASP A 324 -9.49 -6.99 25.00
C ASP A 324 -9.84 -6.61 23.54
N ALA A 325 -9.95 -5.31 23.26
CA ALA A 325 -10.19 -4.80 21.92
C ALA A 325 -9.01 -5.09 20.98
N PHE A 326 -7.77 -4.92 21.45
CA PHE A 326 -6.57 -5.20 20.67
C PHE A 326 -6.39 -6.69 20.38
N ASP A 327 -6.66 -7.56 21.38
CA ASP A 327 -6.64 -9.00 21.18
C ASP A 327 -7.73 -9.45 20.19
N ALA A 328 -8.92 -8.89 20.27
CA ALA A 328 -10.02 -9.19 19.35
C ALA A 328 -9.71 -8.70 17.92
N TYR A 329 -9.17 -7.49 17.78
CA TYR A 329 -8.69 -6.95 16.50
C TYR A 329 -7.64 -7.87 15.85
N GLU A 330 -6.64 -8.27 16.62
CA GLU A 330 -5.58 -9.15 16.11
C GLU A 330 -6.15 -10.51 15.72
N LYS A 331 -7.04 -11.08 16.51
CA LYS A 331 -7.71 -12.37 16.22
C LYS A 331 -8.52 -12.33 14.92
N VAL A 332 -9.23 -11.24 14.65
CA VAL A 332 -10.04 -11.08 13.43
C VAL A 332 -9.13 -10.90 12.22
N MET A 333 -8.09 -10.06 12.32
CA MET A 333 -7.25 -9.70 11.19
C MET A 333 -6.15 -10.71 10.87
N ARG A 334 -5.66 -11.48 11.85
CA ARG A 334 -4.50 -12.36 11.71
C ARG A 334 -4.61 -13.35 10.55
N PRO A 335 -5.72 -14.10 10.35
CA PRO A 335 -5.84 -15.03 9.24
C PRO A 335 -5.73 -14.34 7.87
N PHE A 336 -6.31 -13.15 7.74
CA PHE A 336 -6.28 -12.36 6.51
C PHE A 336 -4.87 -11.82 6.21
N VAL A 337 -4.19 -11.35 7.24
CA VAL A 337 -2.79 -10.90 7.16
C VAL A 337 -1.86 -12.05 6.79
N ASP A 338 -1.95 -13.20 7.46
CA ASP A 338 -1.09 -14.35 7.22
C ASP A 338 -1.24 -14.87 5.78
N GLN A 339 -2.47 -14.86 5.27
CA GLN A 339 -2.74 -15.19 3.88
C GLN A 339 -2.11 -14.18 2.92
N ALA A 340 -2.29 -12.88 3.12
CA ALA A 340 -1.71 -11.84 2.28
C ALA A 340 -0.18 -11.86 2.31
N GLN A 341 0.41 -12.26 3.44
CA GLN A 341 1.85 -12.41 3.63
C GLN A 341 2.43 -13.73 3.14
N SER A 342 1.59 -14.66 2.65
CA SER A 342 2.04 -15.97 2.12
C SER A 342 2.64 -15.86 0.71
N VAL A 343 3.45 -14.81 0.46
CA VAL A 343 4.14 -14.60 -0.81
C VAL A 343 5.34 -15.55 -0.92
N PRO A 344 5.40 -16.41 -1.95
CA PRO A 344 6.54 -17.29 -2.17
C PRO A 344 7.83 -16.51 -2.40
N LYS A 345 8.97 -17.02 -1.92
CA LYS A 345 10.28 -16.36 -2.11
C LYS A 345 10.68 -16.21 -3.58
N PHE A 346 10.16 -17.08 -4.45
CA PHE A 346 10.46 -17.07 -5.88
C PHE A 346 9.50 -16.16 -6.69
N ALA A 347 8.47 -15.56 -6.05
CA ALA A 347 7.50 -14.71 -6.74
C ALA A 347 8.14 -13.57 -7.55
N PRO A 348 9.16 -12.83 -7.06
CA PRO A 348 9.83 -11.81 -7.85
C PRO A 348 10.49 -12.37 -9.12
N ARG A 349 11.06 -13.59 -9.05
CA ARG A 349 11.69 -14.26 -10.20
C ARG A 349 10.69 -14.73 -11.24
N LEU A 350 9.46 -15.05 -10.84
CA LEU A 350 8.40 -15.37 -11.77
C LEU A 350 7.88 -14.11 -12.48
N ALA A 351 7.73 -13.01 -11.74
CA ALA A 351 7.28 -11.74 -12.29
C ALA A 351 8.32 -11.09 -13.23
N SER A 352 9.62 -11.21 -12.90
CA SER A 352 10.73 -10.65 -13.68
C SER A 352 11.84 -11.68 -13.86
N PRO A 353 11.74 -12.57 -14.88
CA PRO A 353 12.73 -13.61 -15.13
C PRO A 353 14.09 -13.05 -15.56
N HIS A 354 15.19 -13.73 -15.17
CA HIS A 354 16.55 -13.28 -15.48
C HIS A 354 17.02 -13.56 -16.91
N SER A 355 16.40 -14.50 -17.63
CA SER A 355 16.81 -14.90 -18.96
C SER A 355 15.76 -14.61 -20.02
N ARG A 356 16.20 -14.33 -21.27
CA ARG A 356 15.31 -14.15 -22.43
C ARG A 356 14.36 -15.33 -22.62
N LEU A 357 14.85 -16.56 -22.41
CA LEU A 357 14.02 -17.78 -22.50
C LEU A 357 12.95 -17.80 -21.38
N GLY A 358 13.33 -17.45 -20.14
CA GLY A 358 12.40 -17.36 -19.01
C GLY A 358 11.28 -16.32 -19.27
N ILE A 359 11.63 -15.16 -19.83
CA ILE A 359 10.69 -14.11 -20.23
C ILE A 359 9.71 -14.66 -21.30
N ALA A 360 10.23 -15.31 -22.35
CA ALA A 360 9.41 -15.88 -23.41
C ALA A 360 8.43 -16.96 -22.89
N ILE A 361 8.91 -17.83 -21.98
CA ILE A 361 8.07 -18.82 -21.30
C ILE A 361 6.99 -18.13 -20.46
N GLY A 362 7.36 -17.11 -19.68
CA GLY A 362 6.42 -16.32 -18.87
C GLY A 362 5.29 -15.72 -19.72
N TYR A 363 5.62 -15.09 -20.85
CA TYR A 363 4.63 -14.53 -21.77
C TYR A 363 3.74 -15.62 -22.40
N ALA A 364 4.30 -16.78 -22.74
CA ALA A 364 3.52 -17.90 -23.26
C ALA A 364 2.51 -18.42 -22.21
N VAL A 365 2.92 -18.52 -20.93
CA VAL A 365 2.04 -18.92 -19.83
C VAL A 365 0.92 -17.89 -19.62
N LEU A 366 1.25 -16.59 -19.60
CA LEU A 366 0.27 -15.52 -19.46
C LEU A 366 -0.73 -15.51 -20.61
N ARG A 367 -0.27 -15.71 -21.85
CA ARG A 367 -1.14 -15.84 -23.02
C ARG A 367 -2.08 -17.04 -22.91
N MET A 368 -1.62 -18.18 -22.39
CA MET A 368 -2.48 -19.34 -22.16
C MET A 368 -3.51 -19.06 -21.05
N ALA A 369 -3.13 -18.30 -20.01
CA ALA A 369 -4.03 -17.92 -18.93
C ALA A 369 -5.20 -17.04 -19.39
N SER A 370 -5.05 -16.34 -20.53
CA SER A 370 -6.11 -15.53 -21.13
C SER A 370 -7.14 -16.37 -21.92
N VAL A 371 -6.89 -17.69 -22.16
CA VAL A 371 -7.79 -18.56 -22.91
C VAL A 371 -8.96 -19.01 -22.01
N PRO A 372 -10.23 -18.87 -22.47
CA PRO A 372 -11.40 -19.39 -21.76
C PRO A 372 -11.23 -20.89 -21.42
N GLY A 373 -11.48 -21.28 -20.16
CA GLY A 373 -11.29 -22.63 -19.67
C GLY A 373 -9.98 -22.87 -18.92
N ILE A 374 -8.84 -22.42 -19.42
CA ILE A 374 -7.55 -22.41 -18.69
C ILE A 374 -7.57 -21.33 -17.60
N LYS A 375 -8.19 -20.20 -17.90
CA LYS A 375 -8.42 -19.08 -16.98
C LYS A 375 -9.03 -19.55 -15.65
N THR A 376 -10.08 -20.37 -15.68
CA THR A 376 -10.76 -20.88 -14.47
C THR A 376 -9.82 -21.74 -13.61
N LEU A 377 -8.91 -22.47 -14.25
CA LEU A 377 -7.92 -23.31 -13.56
C LEU A 377 -6.81 -22.49 -12.90
N LEU A 378 -6.41 -21.38 -13.52
CA LEU A 378 -5.32 -20.50 -13.05
C LEU A 378 -5.80 -19.34 -12.17
N SER A 379 -7.09 -19.03 -12.14
CA SER A 379 -7.69 -17.98 -11.34
C SER A 379 -7.24 -17.99 -9.87
N PRO A 380 -7.22 -19.12 -9.13
CA PRO A 380 -6.79 -19.15 -7.74
C PRO A 380 -5.33 -18.77 -7.53
N LEU A 381 -4.51 -18.82 -8.60
CA LEU A 381 -3.08 -18.49 -8.57
C LEU A 381 -2.81 -17.02 -8.92
N LEU A 382 -3.68 -16.42 -9.75
CA LEU A 382 -3.51 -15.10 -10.33
C LEU A 382 -4.36 -14.02 -9.65
N SER A 383 -5.40 -14.40 -8.89
CA SER A 383 -6.26 -13.46 -8.19
C SER A 383 -5.86 -13.34 -6.72
N PRO A 384 -5.64 -12.12 -6.20
CA PRO A 384 -5.50 -11.89 -4.77
C PRO A 384 -6.77 -12.34 -4.04
N LYS A 385 -6.63 -13.04 -2.92
CA LYS A 385 -7.78 -13.49 -2.12
C LYS A 385 -8.28 -12.37 -1.20
N ALA A 386 -8.80 -11.30 -1.81
CA ALA A 386 -9.20 -10.09 -1.10
C ALA A 386 -10.46 -10.25 -0.23
N ASP A 387 -11.23 -11.35 -0.42
CA ASP A 387 -12.43 -11.68 0.34
C ASP A 387 -12.21 -12.73 1.45
N ALA A 388 -10.96 -13.02 1.79
CA ALA A 388 -10.66 -14.07 2.78
C ALA A 388 -10.92 -13.65 4.23
N ILE A 389 -11.57 -12.52 4.44
CA ILE A 389 -12.01 -12.05 5.75
C ILE A 389 -13.52 -11.80 5.74
N GLU A 390 -14.22 -12.38 6.70
CA GLU A 390 -15.59 -12.01 7.01
C GLU A 390 -15.58 -10.81 7.97
N LEU A 391 -15.89 -9.61 7.43
CA LEU A 391 -15.89 -8.38 8.23
C LEU A 391 -17.06 -8.38 9.21
N PRO A 392 -16.81 -8.27 10.53
CA PRO A 392 -17.88 -8.11 11.51
C PRO A 392 -18.73 -6.87 11.19
N ASN A 393 -20.00 -6.92 11.59
CA ASN A 393 -20.87 -5.76 11.48
C ASN A 393 -20.84 -4.96 12.78
N TYR A 394 -20.14 -3.82 12.74
CA TYR A 394 -20.06 -2.91 13.88
C TYR A 394 -21.13 -1.82 13.78
N GLN A 395 -21.64 -1.40 14.92
CA GLN A 395 -22.54 -0.25 15.03
C GLN A 395 -21.70 0.98 15.39
N PHE A 396 -21.48 1.86 14.42
CA PHE A 396 -20.91 3.17 14.67
C PHE A 396 -22.05 4.18 14.85
N ALA A 397 -21.95 5.05 15.84
CA ALA A 397 -22.92 6.14 15.99
C ALA A 397 -22.90 7.02 14.73
N GLY A 398 -24.05 7.44 14.26
CA GLY A 398 -24.20 8.21 13.02
C GLY A 398 -23.66 9.64 13.08
#